data_e54042b5d73d76945a04db5b57f55689
#
_entry.id   e54042b5d73d76945a04db5b57f55689
#
_cell.length_a   1.000
_cell.length_b   1.000
_cell.length_c   1.000
_cell.angle_alpha   90.00
_cell.angle_beta   90.00
_cell.angle_gamma   90.00
#
_symmetry.space_group_name_H-M   'P 1'
#
loop_
_entity.id
_entity.type
_entity.pdbx_description
1 polymer ?
#
loop_
_entity_poly.entity_id
_entity_poly.type
_entity_poly.pdbx_seq_one_letter_code
_entity_poly.pdbx_strand_id
1 'polypeptide(L)'
;SDEALLKISRDGMLALNLEEMTKLQAHANDAEVQQIRAGVGLGSELTDVELEALAQTWSEHCKHKIFSARIEYEDDQGNQEVINSLFKSYIMKVTADVRKARGKDDICLSVFKDNAGVIKFNDDWSLVYKVETHNSPSALDPYGGALTGIVGCNRDPFGTGMGARLMFNTDVFCFASPFYDKPLPPRLLHPRRIFEGVVEGVEHGGNKSGIPTVNGSLVFDDRFAGKPLVYCGT
;
A
#
# COMPACT_ATOMS: atom_id res chain seq x y z
N SER A 1 -28.16 -14.17 8.96
CA SER A 1 -28.12 -14.87 7.64
C SER A 1 -26.98 -14.34 6.81
N ASP A 2 -26.53 -15.09 5.82
CA ASP A 2 -25.44 -14.72 4.91
C ASP A 2 -25.69 -13.38 4.21
N GLU A 3 -26.94 -13.15 3.79
CA GLU A 3 -27.35 -11.89 3.17
C GLU A 3 -27.18 -10.70 4.11
N ALA A 4 -27.53 -10.89 5.42
CA ALA A 4 -27.36 -9.85 6.42
C ALA A 4 -25.87 -9.54 6.66
N LEU A 5 -25.00 -10.55 6.71
CA LEU A 5 -23.57 -10.37 6.85
C LEU A 5 -22.97 -9.60 5.66
N LEU A 6 -23.33 -9.99 4.44
CA LEU A 6 -22.90 -9.27 3.24
C LEU A 6 -23.46 -7.84 3.17
N LYS A 7 -24.67 -7.62 3.70
CA LYS A 7 -25.24 -6.28 3.79
C LYS A 7 -24.42 -5.40 4.75
N ILE A 8 -24.07 -5.90 5.93
CA ILE A 8 -23.22 -5.18 6.89
C ILE A 8 -21.88 -4.80 6.25
N SER A 9 -21.23 -5.75 5.56
CA SER A 9 -19.95 -5.49 4.87
C SER A 9 -20.07 -4.40 3.80
N ARG A 10 -21.14 -4.43 2.99
CA ARG A 10 -21.38 -3.40 1.96
C ARG A 10 -21.69 -2.03 2.53
N ASP A 11 -22.62 -1.98 3.48
CA ASP A 11 -23.11 -0.72 4.07
C ASP A 11 -21.99 -0.04 4.87
N GLY A 12 -21.14 -0.81 5.56
CA GLY A 12 -19.95 -0.34 6.27
C GLY A 12 -18.73 -0.15 5.40
N MET A 13 -18.78 -0.46 4.09
CA MET A 13 -17.63 -0.41 3.17
C MET A 13 -16.41 -1.22 3.66
N LEU A 14 -16.65 -2.32 4.37
CA LEU A 14 -15.60 -3.13 5.00
C LEU A 14 -14.80 -3.96 3.99
N ALA A 15 -15.32 -4.17 2.78
CA ALA A 15 -14.72 -4.99 1.73
C ALA A 15 -14.40 -6.44 2.17
N LEU A 16 -15.18 -6.98 3.10
CA LEU A 16 -15.07 -8.35 3.57
C LEU A 16 -16.04 -9.26 2.81
N ASN A 17 -15.57 -10.44 2.45
CA ASN A 17 -16.40 -11.47 1.81
C ASN A 17 -17.21 -12.27 2.84
N LEU A 18 -18.08 -13.16 2.37
CA LEU A 18 -18.97 -13.93 3.25
C LEU A 18 -18.21 -14.81 4.25
N GLU A 19 -17.12 -15.46 3.82
CA GLU A 19 -16.32 -16.31 4.69
C GLU A 19 -15.67 -15.50 5.82
N GLU A 20 -15.13 -14.34 5.51
CA GLU A 20 -14.53 -13.42 6.48
C GLU A 20 -15.57 -12.90 7.47
N MET A 21 -16.73 -12.47 6.96
CA MET A 21 -17.85 -12.04 7.82
C MET A 21 -18.38 -13.15 8.73
N THR A 22 -18.41 -14.38 8.24
CA THR A 22 -18.81 -15.55 9.05
C THR A 22 -17.78 -15.82 10.16
N LYS A 23 -16.51 -15.68 9.90
CA LYS A 23 -15.45 -15.78 10.92
C LYS A 23 -15.55 -14.69 11.99
N LEU A 24 -15.85 -13.45 11.58
CA LEU A 24 -16.10 -12.37 12.53
C LEU A 24 -17.32 -12.64 13.39
N GLN A 25 -18.40 -13.15 12.80
CA GLN A 25 -19.59 -13.56 13.56
C GLN A 25 -19.28 -14.68 14.56
N ALA A 26 -18.51 -15.69 14.15
CA ALA A 26 -18.08 -16.76 15.04
C ALA A 26 -17.22 -16.22 16.20
N HIS A 27 -16.28 -15.33 15.92
CA HIS A 27 -15.47 -14.66 16.93
C HIS A 27 -16.32 -13.84 17.91
N ALA A 28 -17.28 -13.07 17.40
CA ALA A 28 -18.18 -12.30 18.24
C ALA A 28 -19.04 -13.18 19.18
N ASN A 29 -19.37 -14.40 18.75
CA ASN A 29 -20.17 -15.36 19.54
C ASN A 29 -19.32 -16.29 20.41
N ASP A 30 -18.01 -16.20 20.37
CA ASP A 30 -17.11 -16.99 21.21
C ASP A 30 -17.28 -16.66 22.69
N ALA A 31 -17.36 -17.67 23.55
CA ALA A 31 -17.67 -17.50 24.97
C ALA A 31 -16.57 -16.73 25.73
N GLU A 32 -15.29 -16.94 25.39
CA GLU A 32 -14.17 -16.23 26.00
C GLU A 32 -14.19 -14.76 25.59
N VAL A 33 -14.44 -14.49 24.31
CA VAL A 33 -14.57 -13.12 23.77
C VAL A 33 -15.72 -12.40 24.46
N GLN A 34 -16.88 -13.06 24.62
CA GLN A 34 -18.04 -12.49 25.31
C GLN A 34 -17.74 -12.18 26.79
N GLN A 35 -17.00 -13.05 27.46
CA GLN A 35 -16.59 -12.81 28.85
C GLN A 35 -15.64 -11.62 28.97
N ILE A 36 -14.65 -11.50 28.07
CA ILE A 36 -13.73 -10.35 28.04
C ILE A 36 -14.51 -9.07 27.78
N ARG A 37 -15.41 -9.06 26.80
CA ARG A 37 -16.24 -7.90 26.44
C ARG A 37 -17.08 -7.42 27.62
N ALA A 38 -17.75 -8.34 28.28
CA ALA A 38 -18.54 -8.03 29.47
C ALA A 38 -17.67 -7.45 30.61
N GLY A 39 -16.45 -7.96 30.78
CA GLY A 39 -15.50 -7.49 31.78
C GLY A 39 -15.05 -6.04 31.59
N VAL A 40 -15.09 -5.53 30.34
CA VAL A 40 -14.75 -4.13 30.01
C VAL A 40 -15.99 -3.26 29.70
N GLY A 41 -17.18 -3.78 29.97
CA GLY A 41 -18.45 -3.04 29.81
C GLY A 41 -18.94 -2.92 28.36
N LEU A 42 -18.47 -3.74 27.44
CA LEU A 42 -18.96 -3.82 26.06
C LEU A 42 -20.14 -4.78 25.95
N GLY A 43 -21.04 -4.48 25.00
CA GLY A 43 -22.17 -5.36 24.67
C GLY A 43 -21.76 -6.65 23.96
N SER A 44 -22.73 -7.54 23.74
CA SER A 44 -22.49 -8.82 23.05
C SER A 44 -22.22 -8.69 21.56
N GLU A 45 -22.63 -7.61 20.92
CA GLU A 45 -22.43 -7.34 19.50
C GLU A 45 -21.15 -6.53 19.28
N LEU A 46 -20.44 -6.81 18.19
CA LEU A 46 -19.32 -5.97 17.76
C LEU A 46 -19.83 -4.58 17.36
N THR A 47 -19.12 -3.57 17.79
CA THR A 47 -19.38 -2.19 17.38
C THR A 47 -18.88 -1.94 15.96
N ASP A 48 -19.31 -0.84 15.34
CA ASP A 48 -18.82 -0.39 14.05
C ASP A 48 -17.29 -0.12 14.05
N VAL A 49 -16.77 0.43 15.15
CA VAL A 49 -15.32 0.67 15.33
C VAL A 49 -14.54 -0.64 15.37
N GLU A 50 -15.04 -1.66 16.06
CA GLU A 50 -14.40 -2.98 16.10
C GLU A 50 -14.43 -3.66 14.73
N LEU A 51 -15.54 -3.58 14.02
CA LEU A 51 -15.68 -4.12 12.67
C LEU A 51 -14.73 -3.42 11.70
N GLU A 52 -14.61 -2.10 11.75
CA GLU A 52 -13.69 -1.34 10.93
C GLU A 52 -12.24 -1.71 11.23
N ALA A 53 -11.85 -1.78 12.51
CA ALA A 53 -10.50 -2.16 12.91
C ALA A 53 -10.12 -3.58 12.41
N LEU A 54 -11.03 -4.54 12.52
CA LEU A 54 -10.83 -5.89 12.02
C LEU A 54 -10.77 -5.94 10.50
N ALA A 55 -11.65 -5.21 9.81
CA ALA A 55 -11.64 -5.10 8.35
C ALA A 55 -10.34 -4.50 7.82
N GLN A 56 -9.83 -3.45 8.45
CA GLN A 56 -8.55 -2.82 8.07
C GLN A 56 -7.38 -3.77 8.26
N THR A 57 -7.31 -4.50 9.37
CA THR A 57 -6.23 -5.48 9.60
C THR A 57 -6.27 -6.65 8.61
N TRP A 58 -7.43 -6.98 8.06
CA TRP A 58 -7.64 -8.02 7.05
C TRP A 58 -7.68 -7.47 5.62
N SER A 59 -7.45 -6.20 5.43
CA SER A 59 -7.45 -5.57 4.11
C SER A 59 -6.26 -6.04 3.25
N GLU A 60 -6.39 -5.86 1.94
CA GLU A 60 -5.27 -6.08 1.02
C GLU A 60 -4.09 -5.16 1.32
N HIS A 61 -4.36 -3.97 1.86
CA HIS A 61 -3.33 -3.02 2.28
C HIS A 61 -2.48 -3.54 3.46
N CYS A 62 -3.10 -4.09 4.51
CA CYS A 62 -2.38 -4.55 5.70
C CYS A 62 -1.95 -6.02 5.61
N LYS A 63 -2.83 -6.90 5.15
CA LYS A 63 -2.60 -8.35 5.13
C LYS A 63 -2.02 -8.86 3.83
N HIS A 64 -2.16 -8.09 2.74
CA HIS A 64 -1.74 -8.50 1.40
C HIS A 64 -2.33 -9.86 1.01
N LYS A 65 -3.65 -10.01 1.12
CA LYS A 65 -4.36 -11.31 0.99
C LYS A 65 -4.00 -12.04 -0.30
N ILE A 66 -4.02 -11.36 -1.44
CA ILE A 66 -3.69 -11.94 -2.76
C ILE A 66 -2.20 -12.28 -2.83
N PHE A 67 -1.31 -11.36 -2.43
CA PHE A 67 0.14 -11.60 -2.47
C PHE A 67 0.59 -12.69 -1.50
N SER A 68 -0.17 -12.94 -0.43
CA SER A 68 0.13 -13.97 0.57
C SER A 68 -0.66 -15.26 0.36
N ALA A 69 -1.60 -15.30 -0.58
CA ALA A 69 -2.48 -16.44 -0.80
C ALA A 69 -1.73 -17.65 -1.39
N ARG A 70 -2.30 -18.83 -1.15
CA ARG A 70 -2.03 -20.03 -1.93
C ARG A 70 -2.91 -19.94 -3.20
N ILE A 71 -2.27 -19.88 -4.36
CA ILE A 71 -2.92 -19.71 -5.65
C ILE A 71 -2.75 -21.01 -6.45
N GLU A 72 -3.84 -21.55 -6.92
CA GLU A 72 -3.85 -22.61 -7.92
C GLU A 72 -3.96 -21.94 -9.29
N TYR A 73 -2.89 -22.03 -10.06
CA TYR A 73 -2.77 -21.41 -11.37
C TYR A 73 -2.83 -22.47 -12.46
N GLU A 74 -3.56 -22.19 -13.52
CA GLU A 74 -3.60 -22.98 -14.74
C GLU A 74 -3.41 -22.04 -15.93
N ASP A 75 -2.49 -22.40 -16.84
CA ASP A 75 -2.26 -21.64 -18.06
C ASP A 75 -3.17 -22.08 -19.21
N ASP A 76 -3.11 -21.37 -20.33
CA ASP A 76 -3.91 -21.66 -21.54
C ASP A 76 -3.61 -23.04 -22.18
N GLN A 77 -2.53 -23.68 -21.75
CA GLN A 77 -2.10 -25.00 -22.21
C GLN A 77 -2.50 -26.13 -21.26
N GLY A 78 -3.14 -25.78 -20.12
CA GLY A 78 -3.55 -26.71 -19.07
C GLY A 78 -2.42 -27.10 -18.12
N ASN A 79 -1.28 -26.42 -18.13
CA ASN A 79 -0.26 -26.62 -17.12
C ASN A 79 -0.71 -26.03 -15.80
N GLN A 80 -0.58 -26.81 -14.72
CA GLN A 80 -1.01 -26.42 -13.38
C GLN A 80 0.19 -26.19 -12.48
N GLU A 81 0.14 -25.11 -11.71
CA GLU A 81 1.13 -24.77 -10.69
C GLU A 81 0.42 -24.30 -9.40
N VAL A 82 0.98 -24.68 -8.24
CA VAL A 82 0.55 -24.15 -6.96
C VAL A 82 1.58 -23.13 -6.48
N ILE A 83 1.18 -21.86 -6.48
CA ILE A 83 2.00 -20.75 -5.99
C ILE A 83 1.65 -20.47 -4.54
N ASN A 84 2.60 -20.69 -3.64
CA ASN A 84 2.40 -20.41 -2.22
C ASN A 84 2.98 -19.04 -1.87
N SER A 85 2.13 -18.01 -1.94
CA SER A 85 2.48 -16.60 -1.82
C SER A 85 3.31 -16.08 -3.00
N LEU A 86 2.74 -15.20 -3.81
CA LEU A 86 3.45 -14.47 -4.86
C LEU A 86 4.66 -13.72 -4.31
N PHE A 87 4.50 -13.08 -3.15
CA PHE A 87 5.58 -12.33 -2.50
C PHE A 87 6.77 -13.22 -2.15
N LYS A 88 6.52 -14.37 -1.51
CA LYS A 88 7.59 -15.29 -1.10
C LYS A 88 8.24 -15.98 -2.30
N SER A 89 7.43 -16.43 -3.27
CA SER A 89 7.89 -17.24 -4.40
C SER A 89 8.64 -16.42 -5.45
N TYR A 90 8.22 -15.19 -5.73
CA TYR A 90 8.74 -14.40 -6.84
C TYR A 90 9.52 -13.14 -6.44
N ILE A 91 9.31 -12.60 -5.23
CA ILE A 91 10.02 -11.40 -4.77
C ILE A 91 11.10 -11.77 -3.75
N MET A 92 10.71 -12.36 -2.62
CA MET A 92 11.70 -12.71 -1.58
C MET A 92 12.69 -13.76 -2.06
N LYS A 93 12.20 -14.80 -2.75
CA LYS A 93 13.06 -15.88 -3.26
C LYS A 93 14.09 -15.35 -4.27
N VAL A 94 13.65 -14.54 -5.25
CA VAL A 94 14.56 -13.97 -6.26
C VAL A 94 15.61 -13.08 -5.58
N THR A 95 15.21 -12.26 -4.63
CA THR A 95 16.16 -11.46 -3.85
C THR A 95 17.17 -12.34 -3.10
N ALA A 96 16.72 -13.41 -2.46
CA ALA A 96 17.58 -14.36 -1.76
C ALA A 96 18.54 -15.07 -2.71
N ASP A 97 18.07 -15.50 -3.88
CA ASP A 97 18.88 -16.18 -4.90
C ASP A 97 19.97 -15.24 -5.47
N VAL A 98 19.63 -13.99 -5.76
CA VAL A 98 20.59 -12.97 -6.23
C VAL A 98 21.65 -12.68 -5.16
N ARG A 99 21.21 -12.50 -3.89
CA ARG A 99 22.13 -12.30 -2.76
C ARG A 99 23.11 -13.48 -2.60
N LYS A 100 22.59 -14.69 -2.70
CA LYS A 100 23.40 -15.91 -2.63
C LYS A 100 24.40 -15.97 -3.79
N ALA A 101 23.99 -15.63 -5.01
CA ALA A 101 24.86 -15.61 -6.18
C ALA A 101 25.95 -14.55 -6.07
N ARG A 102 25.69 -13.39 -5.47
CA ARG A 102 26.68 -12.35 -5.19
C ARG A 102 27.68 -12.74 -4.09
N GLY A 103 27.27 -13.56 -3.14
CA GLY A 103 28.15 -14.02 -2.05
C GLY A 103 28.78 -12.86 -1.29
N LYS A 104 30.12 -12.76 -1.31
CA LYS A 104 30.88 -11.68 -0.64
C LYS A 104 30.65 -10.28 -1.24
N ASP A 105 30.14 -10.21 -2.44
CA ASP A 105 29.84 -8.96 -3.13
C ASP A 105 28.38 -8.53 -2.95
N ASP A 106 27.64 -9.20 -2.04
CA ASP A 106 26.28 -8.81 -1.66
C ASP A 106 26.30 -7.49 -0.87
N ILE A 107 25.61 -6.49 -1.39
CA ILE A 107 25.49 -5.17 -0.77
C ILE A 107 24.25 -5.02 0.10
N CYS A 108 23.32 -5.98 0.09
CA CYS A 108 22.08 -5.89 0.86
C CYS A 108 22.34 -6.13 2.34
N LEU A 109 22.04 -5.13 3.18
CA LEU A 109 22.16 -5.23 4.63
C LEU A 109 20.83 -5.62 5.28
N SER A 110 19.73 -4.99 4.87
CA SER A 110 18.38 -5.28 5.36
C SER A 110 17.35 -5.13 4.26
N VAL A 111 16.54 -6.18 4.03
CA VAL A 111 15.41 -6.17 3.09
C VAL A 111 14.24 -6.95 3.67
N PHE A 112 13.02 -6.49 3.42
CA PHE A 112 11.75 -7.09 3.86
C PHE A 112 11.55 -7.19 5.39
N LYS A 113 12.26 -6.42 6.18
CA LYS A 113 12.20 -6.51 7.66
C LYS A 113 11.93 -5.19 8.35
N ASP A 114 12.23 -4.09 7.70
CA ASP A 114 12.15 -2.74 8.26
C ASP A 114 11.35 -1.84 7.33
N ASN A 115 11.16 -0.59 7.71
CA ASN A 115 10.37 0.40 6.95
C ASN A 115 10.98 0.72 5.58
N ALA A 116 12.29 0.52 5.41
CA ALA A 116 12.99 0.73 4.14
C ALA A 116 14.07 -0.33 3.91
N GLY A 117 14.49 -0.48 2.66
CA GLY A 117 15.64 -1.29 2.29
C GLY A 117 16.95 -0.58 2.64
N VAL A 118 17.94 -1.36 3.11
CA VAL A 118 19.27 -0.85 3.49
C VAL A 118 20.35 -1.59 2.69
N ILE A 119 21.22 -0.83 2.01
CA ILE A 119 22.36 -1.38 1.28
C ILE A 119 23.67 -0.74 1.73
N LYS A 120 24.76 -1.48 1.64
CA LYS A 120 26.11 -0.95 1.87
C LYS A 120 26.47 0.02 0.74
N PHE A 121 26.96 1.20 1.11
CA PHE A 121 27.54 2.15 0.14
C PHE A 121 29.07 2.08 0.16
N ASN A 122 29.66 2.22 1.34
CA ASN A 122 31.11 2.03 1.58
C ASN A 122 31.32 1.51 3.01
N ASP A 123 32.52 1.60 3.54
CA ASP A 123 32.80 1.07 4.88
C ASP A 123 32.21 1.92 6.02
N ASP A 124 31.94 3.19 5.77
CA ASP A 124 31.41 4.14 6.78
C ASP A 124 29.89 4.37 6.64
N TRP A 125 29.32 4.20 5.44
CA TRP A 125 27.96 4.61 5.13
C TRP A 125 27.14 3.49 4.49
N SER A 126 25.87 3.47 4.87
CA SER A 126 24.82 2.69 4.22
C SER A 126 23.79 3.63 3.61
N LEU A 127 23.17 3.19 2.52
CA LEU A 127 22.06 3.89 1.88
C LEU A 127 20.76 3.22 2.27
N VAL A 128 19.77 4.04 2.54
CA VAL A 128 18.38 3.62 2.74
C VAL A 128 17.57 4.08 1.53
N TYR A 129 16.68 3.24 1.04
CA TYR A 129 15.78 3.59 -0.05
C TYR A 129 14.36 3.11 0.25
N LYS A 130 13.43 4.02 0.13
CA LYS A 130 11.99 3.77 0.30
C LYS A 130 11.22 4.34 -0.88
N VAL A 131 10.20 3.61 -1.28
CA VAL A 131 9.25 4.06 -2.32
C VAL A 131 7.83 3.81 -1.86
N GLU A 132 6.94 4.71 -2.25
CA GLU A 132 5.50 4.58 -2.04
C GLU A 132 4.74 5.02 -3.29
N THR A 133 3.55 4.46 -3.46
CA THR A 133 2.58 4.95 -4.45
C THR A 133 1.27 5.31 -3.77
N HIS A 134 0.82 6.54 -3.97
CA HIS A 134 -0.45 7.05 -3.42
C HIS A 134 -1.47 7.30 -4.52
N ASN A 135 -1.73 6.29 -5.33
CA ASN A 135 -2.54 6.38 -6.54
C ASN A 135 -4.02 6.64 -6.23
N SER A 136 -4.66 5.75 -5.45
CA SER A 136 -6.09 5.88 -5.09
C SER A 136 -6.37 7.11 -4.22
N PRO A 137 -5.58 7.40 -3.16
CA PRO A 137 -5.77 8.62 -2.39
C PRO A 137 -5.70 9.88 -3.25
N SER A 138 -4.72 9.96 -4.17
CA SER A 138 -4.58 11.11 -5.07
C SER A 138 -5.68 11.20 -6.14
N ALA A 139 -6.32 10.09 -6.51
CA ALA A 139 -7.48 10.12 -7.38
C ALA A 139 -8.72 10.71 -6.70
N LEU A 140 -8.82 10.61 -5.37
CA LEU A 140 -9.96 11.09 -4.57
C LEU A 140 -9.73 12.50 -4.03
N ASP A 141 -8.57 12.73 -3.45
CA ASP A 141 -8.09 14.02 -2.95
C ASP A 141 -6.66 14.26 -3.43
N PRO A 142 -6.48 14.89 -4.58
CA PRO A 142 -5.18 15.02 -5.24
C PRO A 142 -4.09 15.66 -4.37
N TYR A 143 -4.42 16.74 -3.68
CA TYR A 143 -3.48 17.44 -2.80
C TYR A 143 -3.15 16.61 -1.55
N GLY A 144 -4.17 16.22 -0.79
CA GLY A 144 -3.99 15.49 0.48
C GLY A 144 -3.41 14.09 0.28
N GLY A 145 -3.83 13.40 -0.78
CA GLY A 145 -3.31 12.08 -1.13
C GLY A 145 -1.83 12.12 -1.52
N ALA A 146 -1.43 13.07 -2.35
CA ALA A 146 -0.03 13.24 -2.77
C ALA A 146 0.85 13.78 -1.64
N LEU A 147 0.36 14.72 -0.85
CA LEU A 147 1.06 15.23 0.35
C LEU A 147 1.35 14.08 1.33
N THR A 148 0.36 13.24 1.61
CA THR A 148 0.54 12.05 2.45
C THR A 148 1.55 11.08 1.84
N GLY A 149 1.53 10.92 0.50
CA GLY A 149 2.46 10.06 -0.22
C GLY A 149 3.92 10.42 0.02
N ILE A 150 4.30 11.66 -0.26
CA ILE A 150 5.69 12.09 -0.09
C ILE A 150 6.09 12.17 1.39
N VAL A 151 5.24 12.65 2.27
CA VAL A 151 5.53 12.72 3.72
C VAL A 151 5.63 11.32 4.31
N GLY A 152 4.75 10.39 3.92
CA GLY A 152 4.81 8.99 4.35
C GLY A 152 6.08 8.30 3.88
N CYS A 153 6.45 8.50 2.60
CA CYS A 153 7.70 8.01 2.05
C CYS A 153 8.91 8.50 2.85
N ASN A 154 8.97 9.80 3.17
CA ASN A 154 10.08 10.41 3.91
C ASN A 154 10.14 9.97 5.38
N ARG A 155 9.02 9.61 6.01
CA ARG A 155 9.00 9.13 7.41
C ARG A 155 9.64 7.75 7.59
N ASP A 156 9.57 6.89 6.59
CA ASP A 156 10.04 5.51 6.70
C ASP A 156 11.56 5.39 6.91
N PRO A 157 12.43 6.15 6.20
CA PRO A 157 13.85 6.22 6.54
C PRO A 157 14.12 6.71 7.97
N PHE A 158 13.34 7.65 8.49
CA PHE A 158 13.50 8.09 9.89
C PHE A 158 13.26 6.96 10.89
N GLY A 159 12.33 6.04 10.58
CA GLY A 159 12.01 4.86 11.40
C GLY A 159 12.87 3.64 11.09
N THR A 160 13.78 3.69 10.13
CA THR A 160 14.57 2.52 9.70
C THR A 160 15.82 2.38 10.56
N GLY A 161 15.98 1.22 11.23
CA GLY A 161 17.08 0.95 12.13
C GLY A 161 17.17 1.97 13.27
N MET A 162 18.29 2.66 13.38
CA MET A 162 18.49 3.77 14.34
C MET A 162 18.09 5.14 13.74
N GLY A 163 17.48 5.14 12.59
CA GLY A 163 17.12 6.33 11.84
C GLY A 163 18.11 6.66 10.73
N ALA A 164 17.58 7.13 9.59
CA ALA A 164 18.39 7.61 8.48
C ALA A 164 18.17 9.11 8.25
N ARG A 165 19.19 9.75 7.67
CA ARG A 165 19.10 11.15 7.23
C ARG A 165 18.57 11.18 5.80
N LEU A 166 17.50 11.93 5.57
CA LEU A 166 16.99 12.16 4.22
C LEU A 166 18.00 12.95 3.40
N MET A 167 18.16 12.59 2.13
CA MET A 167 19.07 13.24 1.20
C MET A 167 18.33 13.93 0.06
N PHE A 168 17.41 13.20 -0.61
CA PHE A 168 16.63 13.70 -1.73
C PHE A 168 15.42 12.83 -2.01
N ASN A 169 14.46 13.37 -2.76
CA ASN A 169 13.35 12.61 -3.34
C ASN A 169 13.55 12.36 -4.84
N THR A 170 12.90 11.29 -5.32
CA THR A 170 12.70 11.00 -6.75
C THR A 170 11.22 10.73 -6.96
N ASP A 171 10.59 11.40 -7.94
CA ASP A 171 9.15 11.34 -8.10
C ASP A 171 8.75 10.98 -9.53
N VAL A 172 7.80 10.05 -9.69
CA VAL A 172 7.28 9.65 -11.00
C VAL A 172 5.77 9.76 -11.01
N PHE A 173 5.25 10.54 -11.94
CA PHE A 173 3.82 10.73 -12.09
C PHE A 173 3.33 10.32 -13.46
N CYS A 174 2.21 9.60 -13.50
CA CYS A 174 1.49 9.33 -14.73
C CYS A 174 0.03 9.78 -14.59
N PHE A 175 -0.41 10.63 -15.49
CA PHE A 175 -1.77 11.18 -15.53
C PHE A 175 -2.37 11.02 -16.92
N ALA A 176 -3.69 11.11 -17.04
CA ALA A 176 -4.29 11.48 -18.32
C ALA A 176 -4.00 12.95 -18.63
N SER A 177 -4.13 13.31 -19.90
CA SER A 177 -3.85 14.67 -20.35
C SER A 177 -4.57 15.72 -19.49
N PRO A 178 -3.93 16.81 -19.05
CA PRO A 178 -4.61 17.93 -18.40
C PRO A 178 -5.60 18.65 -19.32
N PHE A 179 -5.54 18.36 -20.62
CA PHE A 179 -6.46 18.83 -21.66
C PHE A 179 -7.47 17.76 -22.08
N TYR A 180 -7.69 16.76 -21.22
CA TYR A 180 -8.62 15.65 -21.47
C TYR A 180 -10.03 16.20 -21.72
N ASP A 181 -10.63 15.85 -22.86
CA ASP A 181 -11.91 16.39 -23.35
C ASP A 181 -13.01 15.33 -23.51
N LYS A 182 -12.70 14.07 -23.16
CA LYS A 182 -13.65 12.97 -23.27
C LYS A 182 -14.54 12.89 -22.02
N PRO A 183 -15.76 12.34 -22.12
CA PRO A 183 -16.60 12.10 -20.96
C PRO A 183 -15.89 11.23 -19.92
N LEU A 184 -15.95 11.63 -18.66
CA LEU A 184 -15.46 10.87 -17.54
C LEU A 184 -16.59 10.07 -16.89
N PRO A 185 -16.34 8.86 -16.40
CA PRO A 185 -17.26 8.14 -15.53
C PRO A 185 -17.68 8.99 -14.32
N PRO A 186 -18.89 8.77 -13.78
CA PRO A 186 -19.33 9.47 -12.57
C PRO A 186 -18.32 9.35 -11.43
N ARG A 187 -18.17 10.41 -10.65
CA ARG A 187 -17.29 10.53 -9.48
C ARG A 187 -15.79 10.60 -9.77
N LEU A 188 -15.35 10.54 -11.01
CA LEU A 188 -13.95 10.81 -11.33
C LEU A 188 -13.69 12.32 -11.40
N LEU A 189 -12.56 12.74 -10.84
CA LEU A 189 -12.08 14.10 -10.99
C LEU A 189 -11.46 14.30 -12.37
N HIS A 190 -11.55 15.52 -12.89
CA HIS A 190 -10.90 15.85 -14.15
C HIS A 190 -9.37 15.72 -14.04
N PRO A 191 -8.67 15.11 -15.03
CA PRO A 191 -7.23 14.89 -14.99
C PRO A 191 -6.39 16.14 -14.66
N ARG A 192 -6.78 17.33 -15.15
CA ARG A 192 -6.11 18.58 -14.77
C ARG A 192 -6.14 18.83 -13.28
N ARG A 193 -7.29 18.64 -12.62
CA ARG A 193 -7.42 18.82 -11.18
C ARG A 193 -6.54 17.86 -10.41
N ILE A 194 -6.47 16.60 -10.89
CA ILE A 194 -5.60 15.58 -10.28
C ILE A 194 -4.14 16.00 -10.43
N PHE A 195 -3.72 16.36 -11.64
CA PHE A 195 -2.35 16.79 -11.94
C PHE A 195 -1.92 17.99 -11.07
N GLU A 196 -2.70 19.08 -11.10
CA GLU A 196 -2.39 20.31 -10.38
C GLU A 196 -2.32 20.06 -8.86
N GLY A 197 -3.27 19.31 -8.27
CA GLY A 197 -3.30 19.02 -6.86
C GLY A 197 -2.17 18.07 -6.42
N VAL A 198 -1.80 17.09 -7.23
CA VAL A 198 -0.67 16.20 -6.95
C VAL A 198 0.64 16.96 -6.96
N VAL A 199 0.87 17.81 -7.96
CA VAL A 199 2.10 18.63 -8.04
C VAL A 199 2.21 19.54 -6.82
N GLU A 200 1.14 20.24 -6.46
CA GLU A 200 1.11 21.09 -5.26
C GLU A 200 1.35 20.31 -3.97
N GLY A 201 0.72 19.13 -3.81
CA GLY A 201 0.87 18.30 -2.62
C GLY A 201 2.30 17.77 -2.45
N VAL A 202 2.91 17.30 -3.53
CA VAL A 202 4.31 16.82 -3.51
C VAL A 202 5.29 17.98 -3.28
N GLU A 203 5.08 19.12 -3.94
CA GLU A 203 5.90 20.32 -3.72
C GLU A 203 5.87 20.76 -2.26
N HIS A 204 4.69 20.89 -1.69
CA HIS A 204 4.57 21.32 -0.28
C HIS A 204 5.18 20.31 0.70
N GLY A 205 4.98 19.00 0.46
CA GLY A 205 5.54 17.95 1.30
C GLY A 205 7.06 17.86 1.21
N GLY A 206 7.62 17.97 0.01
CA GLY A 206 9.07 18.01 -0.23
C GLY A 206 9.71 19.25 0.38
N ASN A 207 9.16 20.43 0.12
CA ASN A 207 9.68 21.70 0.67
C ASN A 207 9.68 21.70 2.20
N LYS A 208 8.63 21.18 2.85
CA LYS A 208 8.56 21.08 4.32
C LYS A 208 9.52 20.04 4.89
N SER A 209 9.90 19.04 4.12
CA SER A 209 10.92 18.05 4.51
C SER A 209 12.34 18.62 4.37
N GLY A 210 12.52 19.73 3.67
CA GLY A 210 13.80 20.41 3.51
C GLY A 210 14.80 19.67 2.62
N ILE A 211 14.34 18.76 1.76
CA ILE A 211 15.17 17.99 0.82
C ILE A 211 14.72 18.23 -0.63
N PRO A 212 15.65 18.17 -1.61
CA PRO A 212 15.31 18.39 -3.02
C PRO A 212 14.70 17.14 -3.65
N THR A 213 13.83 17.31 -4.63
CA THR A 213 13.55 16.30 -5.66
C THR A 213 14.60 16.42 -6.75
N VAL A 214 15.44 15.39 -6.91
CA VAL A 214 16.62 15.47 -7.81
C VAL A 214 16.34 14.96 -9.22
N ASN A 215 15.40 14.04 -9.37
CA ASN A 215 14.96 13.54 -10.66
C ASN A 215 13.56 12.94 -10.58
N GLY A 216 13.03 12.60 -11.74
CA GLY A 216 11.75 11.94 -11.87
C GLY A 216 11.26 11.95 -13.31
N SER A 217 10.01 11.62 -13.49
CA SER A 217 9.37 11.71 -14.81
C SER A 217 7.90 12.07 -14.68
N LEU A 218 7.40 12.70 -15.74
CA LEU A 218 6.00 13.02 -15.91
C LEU A 218 5.52 12.45 -17.23
N VAL A 219 4.51 11.58 -17.19
CA VAL A 219 3.94 10.92 -18.36
C VAL A 219 2.45 11.21 -18.45
N PHE A 220 1.99 11.54 -19.64
CA PHE A 220 0.56 11.71 -19.94
C PHE A 220 0.09 10.60 -20.88
N ASP A 221 -0.91 9.83 -20.42
CA ASP A 221 -1.57 8.78 -21.20
C ASP A 221 -3.01 8.64 -20.70
N ASP A 222 -3.98 8.60 -21.61
CA ASP A 222 -5.41 8.56 -21.27
C ASP A 222 -5.82 7.34 -20.43
N ARG A 223 -5.03 6.29 -20.43
CA ARG A 223 -5.24 5.10 -19.56
C ARG A 223 -5.18 5.44 -18.07
N PHE A 224 -4.56 6.54 -17.68
CA PHE A 224 -4.51 7.02 -16.30
C PHE A 224 -5.69 7.94 -15.91
N ALA A 225 -6.71 8.08 -16.76
CA ALA A 225 -7.87 8.93 -16.46
C ALA A 225 -8.63 8.51 -15.19
N GLY A 226 -8.73 7.19 -14.93
CA GLY A 226 -9.43 6.66 -13.77
C GLY A 226 -8.58 6.61 -12.51
N LYS A 227 -7.27 6.44 -12.66
CA LYS A 227 -6.34 6.28 -11.53
C LYS A 227 -4.93 6.68 -11.96
N PRO A 228 -4.37 7.74 -11.39
CA PRO A 228 -3.02 8.18 -11.69
C PRO A 228 -1.99 7.22 -11.10
N LEU A 229 -0.75 7.30 -11.57
CA LEU A 229 0.41 6.85 -10.80
C LEU A 229 0.99 8.08 -10.08
N VAL A 230 1.09 7.99 -8.77
CA VAL A 230 1.76 8.98 -7.93
C VAL A 230 2.80 8.24 -7.10
N TYR A 231 4.02 8.20 -7.60
CA TYR A 231 5.15 7.52 -7.00
C TYR A 231 6.09 8.54 -6.39
N CYS A 232 6.47 8.31 -5.13
CA CYS A 232 7.51 9.05 -4.43
C CYS A 232 8.56 8.09 -3.92
N GLY A 233 9.83 8.45 -4.09
CA GLY A 233 11.00 7.73 -3.57
C GLY A 233 11.90 8.65 -2.76
N THR A 234 12.59 8.11 -1.79
CA THR A 234 13.54 8.84 -0.94
C THR A 234 14.72 7.96 -0.53
#